data_57270483a88dc0db613d1994af6d739e
#
_entry.id   57270483a88dc0db613d1994af6d739e
#
_cell.length_a   1.000
_cell.length_b   1.000
_cell.length_c   1.000
_cell.angle_alpha   90.00
_cell.angle_beta   90.00
_cell.angle_gamma   90.00
#
_symmetry.space_group_name_H-M   'P 1'
#
loop_
_entity.id
_entity.type
_entity.pdbx_description
1 polymer ?
#
loop_
_entity_poly.entity_id
_entity_poly.type
_entity_poly.pdbx_seq_one_letter_code
_entity_poly.pdbx_strand_id
1 'polypeptide(L)'
;MKAKAKSEHNKEELPTVKKPGANRPRVVKNKIQEADYFGEQYCKTEELESPDKLLRMLAPAIVEVIAGVRNISQLAAHLSEDVYLRLRDRSVKVAQERAKRGEATKAPQLRVGNMKKQEPRDGVIESVVLVQSATRTRAVTIRLEGINRRWRATSVSVI
;
A
#
# COMPACT_ATOMS: atom_id res chain seq x y z
N MET A 1 -42.14 -94.57 1.58
CA MET A 1 -41.43 -93.72 0.60
C MET A 1 -41.33 -92.31 1.14
N LYS A 2 -40.16 -91.71 1.17
CA LYS A 2 -39.76 -90.57 1.98
C LYS A 2 -40.25 -89.29 1.40
N ALA A 3 -40.99 -88.47 2.17
CA ALA A 3 -41.29 -87.07 1.88
C ALA A 3 -40.27 -86.16 2.59
N LYS A 4 -39.60 -85.30 1.86
CA LYS A 4 -38.62 -84.30 2.35
C LYS A 4 -39.39 -83.06 2.68
N ALA A 5 -39.36 -82.63 3.93
CA ALA A 5 -39.83 -81.32 4.35
C ALA A 5 -38.82 -80.22 3.93
N LYS A 6 -39.27 -79.19 3.29
CA LYS A 6 -38.53 -77.97 3.01
C LYS A 6 -38.72 -76.97 4.17
N SER A 7 -37.65 -76.61 4.82
CA SER A 7 -37.62 -75.57 5.84
C SER A 7 -37.42 -74.23 5.08
N GLU A 8 -38.39 -73.38 5.14
CA GLU A 8 -38.30 -71.99 4.68
C GLU A 8 -37.78 -71.18 5.87
N HIS A 9 -36.56 -70.64 5.67
CA HIS A 9 -35.91 -69.76 6.61
C HIS A 9 -36.30 -68.31 6.27
N ASN A 10 -37.26 -67.79 7.06
CA ASN A 10 -37.70 -66.40 6.97
C ASN A 10 -36.57 -65.51 7.57
N LYS A 11 -35.86 -64.78 6.73
CA LYS A 11 -34.93 -63.73 7.15
C LYS A 11 -35.71 -62.45 7.42
N GLU A 12 -35.94 -62.13 8.66
CA GLU A 12 -36.36 -60.82 9.09
C GLU A 12 -35.26 -59.80 8.76
N GLU A 13 -35.54 -58.91 7.82
CA GLU A 13 -34.70 -57.73 7.56
C GLU A 13 -34.91 -56.69 8.67
N LEU A 14 -33.85 -56.44 9.44
CA LEU A 14 -33.78 -55.40 10.44
C LEU A 14 -33.85 -54.04 9.74
N PRO A 15 -34.64 -53.04 10.22
CA PRO A 15 -34.72 -51.73 9.62
C PRO A 15 -33.40 -50.97 9.75
N THR A 16 -32.80 -50.62 8.64
CA THR A 16 -31.61 -49.76 8.58
C THR A 16 -31.94 -48.38 9.13
N VAL A 17 -31.41 -48.07 10.30
CA VAL A 17 -31.47 -46.74 10.91
C VAL A 17 -30.67 -45.78 10.04
N LYS A 18 -31.35 -44.89 9.32
CA LYS A 18 -30.75 -43.76 8.61
C LYS A 18 -30.05 -42.87 9.64
N LYS A 19 -28.73 -42.81 9.59
CA LYS A 19 -27.93 -41.86 10.40
C LYS A 19 -28.41 -40.45 10.07
N PRO A 20 -28.74 -39.58 11.05
CA PRO A 20 -29.08 -38.20 10.79
C PRO A 20 -27.87 -37.53 10.16
N GLY A 21 -28.04 -36.95 8.96
CA GLY A 21 -27.03 -36.15 8.30
C GLY A 21 -26.59 -35.03 9.23
N ALA A 22 -25.33 -35.05 9.62
CA ALA A 22 -24.75 -34.01 10.44
C ALA A 22 -24.83 -32.69 9.64
N ASN A 23 -25.86 -31.92 9.90
CA ASN A 23 -25.99 -30.56 9.45
C ASN A 23 -24.94 -29.73 10.23
N ARG A 24 -23.68 -29.82 9.81
CA ARG A 24 -22.62 -28.96 10.37
C ARG A 24 -22.97 -27.55 9.96
N PRO A 25 -23.17 -26.63 10.89
CA PRO A 25 -23.40 -25.23 10.56
C PRO A 25 -22.24 -24.75 9.68
N ARG A 26 -22.56 -24.24 8.49
CA ARG A 26 -21.59 -23.64 7.59
C ARG A 26 -21.07 -22.41 8.31
N VAL A 27 -19.88 -22.51 8.88
CA VAL A 27 -19.21 -21.37 9.52
C VAL A 27 -18.98 -20.33 8.43
N VAL A 28 -19.86 -19.34 8.38
CA VAL A 28 -19.67 -18.15 7.53
C VAL A 28 -18.50 -17.42 8.18
N LYS A 29 -17.29 -17.62 7.64
CA LYS A 29 -16.14 -16.82 8.04
C LYS A 29 -16.48 -15.37 7.80
N ASN A 30 -16.56 -14.61 8.85
CA ASN A 30 -16.82 -13.18 8.79
C ASN A 30 -15.59 -12.56 8.14
N LYS A 31 -15.74 -11.95 6.95
CA LYS A 31 -14.63 -11.32 6.22
C LYS A 31 -13.84 -10.32 7.07
N ILE A 32 -14.48 -9.76 8.09
CA ILE A 32 -13.88 -8.83 9.06
C ILE A 32 -12.83 -9.53 9.96
N GLN A 33 -12.88 -10.86 10.10
CA GLN A 33 -11.92 -11.64 10.91
C GLN A 33 -10.69 -12.11 10.13
N GLU A 34 -10.64 -11.87 8.82
CA GLU A 34 -9.45 -12.12 8.03
C GLU A 34 -8.44 -10.99 8.31
N ALA A 35 -7.23 -11.36 8.75
CA ALA A 35 -6.17 -10.40 9.08
C ALA A 35 -5.87 -9.41 7.94
N ASP A 36 -6.10 -9.82 6.69
CA ASP A 36 -5.88 -9.03 5.49
C ASP A 36 -7.01 -8.03 5.18
N TYR A 37 -8.16 -8.11 5.88
CA TYR A 37 -9.30 -7.21 5.60
C TYR A 37 -8.97 -5.73 5.89
N PHE A 38 -8.16 -5.48 6.91
CA PHE A 38 -7.67 -4.14 7.29
C PHE A 38 -6.24 -3.88 6.80
N GLY A 39 -5.62 -4.83 6.09
CA GLY A 39 -4.30 -4.66 5.50
C GLY A 39 -4.29 -3.70 4.32
N GLU A 40 -3.10 -3.40 3.82
CA GLU A 40 -2.91 -2.62 2.61
C GLU A 40 -3.49 -3.36 1.40
N GLN A 41 -4.47 -2.75 0.74
CA GLN A 41 -5.09 -3.29 -0.47
C GLN A 41 -4.45 -2.64 -1.69
N TYR A 42 -3.68 -3.42 -2.44
CA TYR A 42 -3.10 -2.96 -3.69
C TYR A 42 -4.16 -2.82 -4.78
N CYS A 43 -4.08 -1.74 -5.54
CA CYS A 43 -5.03 -1.38 -6.59
C CYS A 43 -4.33 -1.34 -7.95
N LYS A 44 -5.11 -1.61 -9.01
CA LYS A 44 -4.64 -1.46 -10.37
C LYS A 44 -4.55 0.01 -10.76
N THR A 45 -3.70 0.31 -11.76
CA THR A 45 -3.54 1.66 -12.29
C THR A 45 -4.85 2.24 -12.82
N GLU A 46 -5.69 1.41 -13.44
CA GLU A 46 -6.99 1.81 -13.98
C GLU A 46 -7.98 2.32 -12.92
N GLU A 47 -7.80 1.91 -11.67
CA GLU A 47 -8.65 2.30 -10.53
C GLU A 47 -8.22 3.62 -9.89
N LEU A 48 -7.12 4.21 -10.38
CA LEU A 48 -6.44 5.35 -9.76
C LEU A 48 -6.44 6.56 -10.70
N GLU A 49 -6.43 7.75 -10.10
CA GLU A 49 -6.25 8.98 -10.87
C GLU A 49 -4.84 9.06 -11.48
N SER A 50 -4.67 9.88 -12.54
CA SER A 50 -3.35 10.11 -13.12
C SER A 50 -2.34 10.58 -12.07
N PRO A 51 -1.16 9.93 -11.96
CA PRO A 51 -0.15 10.27 -10.97
C PRO A 51 0.55 11.61 -11.22
N ASP A 52 0.41 12.20 -12.40
CA ASP A 52 1.18 13.36 -12.86
C ASP A 52 1.03 14.57 -11.96
N LYS A 53 -0.21 14.87 -11.57
CA LYS A 53 -0.52 16.01 -10.70
C LYS A 53 0.09 15.81 -9.31
N LEU A 54 -0.01 14.60 -8.79
CA LEU A 54 0.56 14.21 -7.50
C LEU A 54 2.09 14.30 -7.51
N LEU A 55 2.74 13.77 -8.54
CA LEU A 55 4.20 13.80 -8.68
C LEU A 55 4.75 15.23 -8.75
N ARG A 56 4.09 16.10 -9.53
CA ARG A 56 4.45 17.52 -9.64
C ARG A 56 4.27 18.29 -8.34
N MET A 57 3.33 17.88 -7.49
CA MET A 57 3.12 18.45 -6.16
C MET A 57 4.12 17.89 -5.15
N LEU A 58 4.34 16.57 -5.14
CA LEU A 58 5.20 15.92 -4.14
C LEU A 58 6.67 16.29 -4.30
N ALA A 59 7.20 16.34 -5.53
CA ALA A 59 8.63 16.55 -5.75
C ALA A 59 9.16 17.84 -5.12
N PRO A 60 8.59 19.03 -5.38
CA PRO A 60 9.03 20.24 -4.70
C PRO A 60 8.72 20.23 -3.20
N ALA A 61 7.57 19.69 -2.79
CA ALA A 61 7.20 19.61 -1.38
C ALA A 61 8.20 18.78 -0.55
N ILE A 62 8.71 17.68 -1.09
CA ILE A 62 9.76 16.87 -0.46
C ILE A 62 11.05 17.69 -0.28
N VAL A 63 11.44 18.46 -1.30
CA VAL A 63 12.62 19.35 -1.21
C VAL A 63 12.42 20.41 -0.13
N GLU A 64 11.22 20.99 -0.02
CA GLU A 64 10.86 21.95 1.02
C GLU A 64 10.87 21.35 2.42
N VAL A 65 10.39 20.10 2.58
CA VAL A 65 10.47 19.37 3.85
C VAL A 65 11.93 19.14 4.27
N ILE A 66 12.78 18.70 3.34
CA ILE A 66 14.20 18.51 3.63
C ILE A 66 14.88 19.86 3.95
N ALA A 67 14.48 20.94 3.28
CA ALA A 67 14.95 22.28 3.59
C ALA A 67 14.40 22.82 4.93
N GLY A 68 13.46 22.13 5.58
CA GLY A 68 12.87 22.52 6.86
C GLY A 68 11.90 23.70 6.77
N VAL A 69 11.38 24.02 5.58
CA VAL A 69 10.43 25.12 5.35
C VAL A 69 8.98 24.63 5.24
N ARG A 70 8.77 23.33 5.12
CA ARG A 70 7.45 22.70 5.07
C ARG A 70 7.34 21.64 6.15
N ASN A 71 6.20 21.59 6.81
CA ASN A 71 5.91 20.51 7.76
C ASN A 71 5.55 19.23 7.00
N ILE A 72 6.24 18.13 7.33
CA ILE A 72 6.02 16.82 6.69
C ILE A 72 4.61 16.27 6.92
N SER A 73 3.93 16.66 8.00
CA SER A 73 2.55 16.21 8.27
C SER A 73 1.58 16.53 7.14
N GLN A 74 1.86 17.58 6.34
CA GLN A 74 1.07 17.94 5.18
C GLN A 74 1.15 16.90 4.05
N LEU A 75 2.18 16.06 4.05
CA LEU A 75 2.39 15.02 3.05
C LEU A 75 1.99 13.61 3.54
N ALA A 76 1.60 13.47 4.81
CA ALA A 76 1.35 12.17 5.45
C ALA A 76 0.36 11.29 4.67
N ALA A 77 -0.69 11.89 4.08
CA ALA A 77 -1.69 11.16 3.30
C ALA A 77 -1.14 10.53 2.00
N HIS A 78 0.00 11.03 1.51
CA HIS A 78 0.61 10.62 0.24
C HIS A 78 1.89 9.81 0.40
N LEU A 79 2.36 9.62 1.63
CA LEU A 79 3.57 8.88 1.94
C LEU A 79 3.24 7.56 2.62
N SER A 80 4.07 6.53 2.40
CA SER A 80 4.12 5.38 3.29
C SER A 80 4.74 5.78 4.63
N GLU A 81 4.49 5.01 5.68
CA GLU A 81 5.04 5.28 7.00
C GLU A 81 6.57 5.34 6.99
N ASP A 82 7.21 4.40 6.31
CA ASP A 82 8.66 4.34 6.14
C ASP A 82 9.25 5.61 5.51
N VAL A 83 8.62 6.08 4.42
CA VAL A 83 9.06 7.31 3.74
C VAL A 83 8.84 8.51 4.63
N TYR A 84 7.71 8.57 5.31
CA TYR A 84 7.39 9.65 6.26
C TYR A 84 8.44 9.73 7.36
N LEU A 85 8.76 8.62 8.02
CA LEU A 85 9.74 8.58 9.11
C LEU A 85 11.15 8.98 8.62
N ARG A 86 11.60 8.45 7.48
CA ARG A 86 12.91 8.80 6.91
C ARG A 86 13.02 10.28 6.52
N LEU A 87 12.00 10.86 5.92
CA LEU A 87 11.99 12.27 5.57
C LEU A 87 11.94 13.16 6.79
N ARG A 88 11.16 12.79 7.82
CA ARG A 88 11.10 13.48 9.10
C ARG A 88 12.48 13.54 9.76
N ASP A 89 13.15 12.40 9.87
CA ASP A 89 14.46 12.30 10.51
C ASP A 89 15.51 13.09 9.73
N ARG A 90 15.46 13.05 8.39
CA ARG A 90 16.32 13.88 7.54
C ARG A 90 16.07 15.38 7.75
N SER A 91 14.83 15.80 7.83
CA SER A 91 14.44 17.19 8.08
C SER A 91 14.95 17.69 9.44
N VAL A 92 14.82 16.88 10.49
CA VAL A 92 15.32 17.21 11.83
C VAL A 92 16.85 17.35 11.82
N LYS A 93 17.59 16.43 11.20
CA LYS A 93 19.05 16.51 11.08
C LYS A 93 19.48 17.79 10.36
N VAL A 94 18.85 18.12 9.23
CA VAL A 94 19.17 19.35 8.49
C VAL A 94 18.86 20.60 9.30
N ALA A 95 17.76 20.61 10.07
CA ALA A 95 17.42 21.72 10.96
C ALA A 95 18.46 21.89 12.09
N GLN A 96 18.91 20.79 12.70
CA GLN A 96 19.95 20.80 13.73
C GLN A 96 21.30 21.31 13.19
N GLU A 97 21.73 20.84 12.02
CA GLU A 97 22.95 21.28 11.37
C GLU A 97 22.92 22.78 11.04
N ARG A 98 21.78 23.28 10.59
CA ARG A 98 21.56 24.69 10.31
C ARG A 98 21.61 25.53 11.58
N ALA A 99 20.96 25.07 12.64
CA ALA A 99 20.98 25.74 13.94
C ALA A 99 22.40 25.87 14.49
N LYS A 100 23.22 24.81 14.38
CA LYS A 100 24.66 24.86 14.75
C LYS A 100 25.46 25.91 14.00
N ARG A 101 25.08 26.19 12.74
CA ARG A 101 25.74 27.18 11.88
C ARG A 101 25.16 28.59 12.03
N GLY A 102 24.10 28.78 12.81
CA GLY A 102 23.42 30.05 12.95
C GLY A 102 22.71 30.54 11.68
N GLU A 103 22.42 29.62 10.77
CA GLU A 103 21.81 29.95 9.47
C GLU A 103 20.29 30.07 9.56
N ALA A 104 19.73 31.18 9.12
CA ALA A 104 18.29 31.33 9.02
C ALA A 104 17.67 30.40 7.95
N THR A 105 16.48 29.90 8.24
CA THR A 105 15.72 29.09 7.27
C THR A 105 15.19 29.99 6.15
N LYS A 106 15.63 29.74 4.92
CA LYS A 106 15.12 30.43 3.73
C LYS A 106 14.32 29.47 2.88
N ALA A 107 13.10 29.86 2.53
CA ALA A 107 12.27 29.10 1.61
C ALA A 107 12.89 29.14 0.20
N PRO A 108 13.26 27.99 -0.39
CA PRO A 108 13.77 27.97 -1.74
C PRO A 108 12.66 28.27 -2.73
N GLN A 109 12.93 29.11 -3.71
CA GLN A 109 12.04 29.23 -4.87
C GLN A 109 12.28 28.04 -5.78
N LEU A 110 11.29 27.15 -5.87
CA LEU A 110 11.37 25.90 -6.60
C LEU A 110 10.51 25.96 -7.86
N ARG A 111 11.04 25.43 -8.95
CA ARG A 111 10.32 25.21 -10.21
C ARG A 111 10.38 23.74 -10.57
N VAL A 112 9.25 23.18 -10.94
CA VAL A 112 9.18 21.79 -11.44
C VAL A 112 9.58 21.81 -12.92
N GLY A 113 10.66 21.12 -13.24
CA GLY A 113 11.14 20.93 -14.60
C GLY A 113 10.56 19.65 -15.25
N ASN A 114 11.41 19.00 -16.04
CA ASN A 114 11.04 17.78 -16.73
C ASN A 114 10.74 16.65 -15.75
N MET A 115 9.77 15.84 -16.13
CA MET A 115 9.37 14.63 -15.41
C MET A 115 9.40 13.46 -16.40
N LYS A 116 10.05 12.37 -16.00
CA LYS A 116 9.96 11.08 -16.66
C LYS A 116 9.28 10.09 -15.71
N LYS A 117 8.44 9.25 -16.25
CA LYS A 117 7.77 8.19 -15.49
C LYS A 117 7.75 6.90 -16.31
N GLN A 118 7.73 5.79 -15.61
CA GLN A 118 7.52 4.46 -16.17
C GLN A 118 6.62 3.66 -15.24
N GLU A 119 5.93 2.70 -15.79
CA GLU A 119 5.08 1.76 -15.08
C GLU A 119 5.70 0.36 -15.18
N PRO A 120 6.54 -0.04 -14.21
CA PRO A 120 7.21 -1.35 -14.25
C PRO A 120 6.24 -2.51 -14.05
N ARG A 121 5.12 -2.28 -13.38
CA ARG A 121 4.01 -3.22 -13.22
C ARG A 121 2.73 -2.44 -12.92
N ASP A 122 1.59 -3.09 -13.13
CA ASP A 122 0.27 -2.53 -12.81
C ASP A 122 0.20 -2.04 -11.35
N GLY A 123 -0.34 -0.84 -11.15
CA GLY A 123 -0.44 -0.20 -9.85
C GLY A 123 0.88 0.35 -9.27
N VAL A 124 1.97 0.42 -10.07
CA VAL A 124 3.26 0.95 -9.65
C VAL A 124 3.82 1.93 -10.66
N ILE A 125 4.13 3.13 -10.23
CA ILE A 125 4.77 4.16 -11.06
C ILE A 125 6.14 4.52 -10.47
N GLU A 126 7.17 4.47 -11.27
CA GLU A 126 8.49 5.02 -10.96
C GLU A 126 8.69 6.31 -11.75
N SER A 127 9.16 7.34 -11.07
CA SER A 127 9.33 8.66 -11.68
C SER A 127 10.60 9.34 -11.24
N VAL A 128 11.09 10.20 -12.13
CA VAL A 128 12.15 11.17 -11.85
C VAL A 128 11.62 12.54 -12.20
N VAL A 129 11.58 13.44 -11.23
CA VAL A 129 11.13 14.82 -11.39
C VAL A 129 12.29 15.75 -11.12
N LEU A 130 12.60 16.61 -12.07
CA LEU A 130 13.62 17.66 -11.88
C LEU A 130 13.00 18.83 -11.14
N VAL A 131 13.62 19.23 -10.03
CA VAL A 131 13.23 20.39 -9.22
C VAL A 131 14.38 21.38 -9.25
N GLN A 132 14.12 22.53 -9.83
CA GLN A 132 15.09 23.60 -10.02
C GLN A 132 14.95 24.65 -8.91
N SER A 133 16.07 25.08 -8.36
CA SER A 133 16.18 26.26 -7.51
C SER A 133 17.12 27.28 -8.15
N ALA A 134 17.23 28.47 -7.59
CA ALA A 134 18.14 29.50 -8.11
C ALA A 134 19.62 29.05 -8.16
N THR A 135 20.03 28.11 -7.29
CA THR A 135 21.43 27.69 -7.15
C THR A 135 21.73 26.33 -7.76
N ARG A 136 20.75 25.43 -7.84
CA ARG A 136 20.97 24.05 -8.34
C ARG A 136 19.67 23.38 -8.78
N THR A 137 19.82 22.37 -9.63
CA THR A 137 18.76 21.43 -9.98
C THR A 137 18.94 20.14 -9.17
N ARG A 138 17.85 19.59 -8.65
CA ARG A 138 17.81 18.27 -7.98
C ARG A 138 16.94 17.33 -8.76
N ALA A 139 17.34 16.08 -8.83
CA ALA A 139 16.47 15.01 -9.29
C ALA A 139 15.78 14.36 -8.06
N VAL A 140 14.46 14.39 -8.08
CA VAL A 140 13.63 13.71 -7.06
C VAL A 140 13.07 12.45 -7.69
N THR A 141 13.50 11.30 -7.20
CA THR A 141 12.94 10.01 -7.62
C THR A 141 11.83 9.63 -6.67
N ILE A 142 10.70 9.23 -7.22
CA ILE A 142 9.51 8.85 -6.45
C ILE A 142 8.95 7.56 -7.04
N ARG A 143 8.80 6.53 -6.21
CA ARG A 143 8.03 5.35 -6.52
C ARG A 143 6.66 5.49 -5.85
N LEU A 144 5.61 5.44 -6.65
CA LEU A 144 4.23 5.42 -6.20
C LEU A 144 3.67 4.01 -6.31
N GLU A 145 2.92 3.59 -5.33
CA GLU A 145 2.12 2.37 -5.36
C GLU A 145 0.66 2.69 -5.06
N GLY A 146 -0.23 2.03 -5.79
CA GLY A 146 -1.66 2.12 -5.57
C GLY A 146 -2.07 1.33 -4.34
N ILE A 147 -2.37 2.00 -3.25
CA ILE A 147 -2.73 1.39 -1.96
C ILE A 147 -4.03 2.02 -1.47
N ASN A 148 -5.02 1.19 -1.14
CA ASN A 148 -6.32 1.63 -0.65
C ASN A 148 -6.97 2.69 -1.57
N ARG A 149 -6.92 2.44 -2.88
CA ARG A 149 -7.46 3.32 -3.95
C ARG A 149 -6.82 4.70 -4.01
N ARG A 150 -5.57 4.82 -3.58
CA ARG A 150 -4.79 6.07 -3.63
C ARG A 150 -3.34 5.78 -3.96
N TRP A 151 -2.69 6.71 -4.65
CA TRP A 151 -1.26 6.68 -4.81
C TRP A 151 -0.55 7.03 -3.50
N ARG A 152 0.39 6.18 -3.07
CA ARG A 152 1.31 6.44 -1.96
C ARG A 152 2.75 6.33 -2.42
N ALA A 153 3.59 7.26 -1.98
CA ALA A 153 5.02 7.18 -2.23
C ALA A 153 5.64 6.17 -1.25
N THR A 154 6.10 5.04 -1.80
CA THR A 154 6.75 3.95 -1.05
C THR A 154 8.27 4.02 -1.11
N SER A 155 8.82 4.82 -2.02
CA SER A 155 10.23 5.15 -2.05
C SER A 155 10.44 6.57 -2.56
N VAL A 156 11.36 7.29 -1.92
CA VAL A 156 11.74 8.65 -2.30
C VAL A 156 13.25 8.81 -2.13
N SER A 157 13.91 9.41 -3.14
CA SER A 157 15.30 9.84 -3.07
C SER A 157 15.45 11.22 -3.68
N VAL A 158 16.40 12.01 -3.17
CA VAL A 158 16.73 13.36 -3.66
C VAL A 158 18.24 13.45 -3.87
N ILE A 159 18.62 13.72 -5.10
CA ILE A 159 20.00 13.83 -5.59
C ILE A 159 20.31 15.27 -5.99
#